data_737b4319baf1858fd60267c6ca20a20c
#
_entry.id   737b4319baf1858fd60267c6ca20a20c
#
_cell.length_a   1.000
_cell.length_b   1.000
_cell.length_c   1.000
_cell.angle_alpha   90.00
_cell.angle_beta   90.00
_cell.angle_gamma   90.00
#
_symmetry.space_group_name_H-M   'P 1'
#
loop_
_entity.id
_entity.type
_entity.pdbx_description
1 polymer ?
#
loop_
_entity_poly.entity_id
_entity_poly.type
_entity_poly.pdbx_seq_one_letter_code
_entity_poly.pdbx_strand_id
1 'polypeptide(L)'
;MNRNAAMRLAAVGVVMAAAFGCASNEVVKKEEPLAPVAEKAQTAASPAAAKAAPATSPAKNGPVKPPEAAGAATAPVAAALESVYFDFDKSDLSQAARTVLAQNAAALKARPDVKVRIEGNCDERGSAEYNLALGERRAKSALQYLLTLGVPAERLAVISYGKEHPAVPGNDESAWAKNRRDDFVVLR
;
A
#
# COMPACT_ATOMS: atom_id res chain seq x y z
N MET A 1 -36.62 -48.17 0.99
CA MET A 1 -38.08 -48.16 0.74
C MET A 1 -38.56 -46.73 0.90
N ASN A 2 -39.33 -46.27 -0.07
CA ASN A 2 -40.05 -44.98 -0.24
C ASN A 2 -39.20 -43.88 -0.87
N ARG A 3 -39.20 -43.64 -2.18
CA ARG A 3 -40.31 -43.37 -3.16
C ARG A 3 -41.14 -42.14 -2.73
N ASN A 4 -40.98 -41.05 -3.42
CA ASN A 4 -41.97 -40.37 -4.28
C ASN A 4 -41.39 -39.03 -4.72
N ALA A 5 -41.21 -38.83 -5.98
CA ALA A 5 -42.10 -38.50 -7.07
C ALA A 5 -42.29 -36.98 -7.17
N ALA A 6 -41.64 -36.39 -8.12
CA ALA A 6 -42.15 -35.76 -9.33
C ALA A 6 -43.53 -35.02 -9.21
N MET A 7 -43.54 -33.73 -9.56
CA MET A 7 -44.64 -33.08 -10.29
C MET A 7 -44.21 -31.67 -10.72
N ARG A 8 -43.87 -31.47 -12.00
CA ARG A 8 -44.70 -30.88 -13.08
C ARG A 8 -44.88 -29.39 -13.05
N LEU A 9 -44.16 -28.76 -13.98
CA LEU A 9 -44.68 -27.93 -15.11
C LEU A 9 -45.85 -26.98 -14.85
N ALA A 10 -45.57 -25.70 -15.03
CA ALA A 10 -46.49 -24.81 -15.81
C ALA A 10 -45.67 -23.63 -16.37
N ALA A 11 -45.58 -23.62 -17.67
CA ALA A 11 -45.17 -22.49 -18.50
C ALA A 11 -46.42 -21.56 -18.64
N VAL A 12 -46.19 -20.26 -18.49
CA VAL A 12 -47.05 -19.26 -19.14
C VAL A 12 -46.13 -18.14 -19.60
N GLY A 13 -46.02 -18.03 -20.90
CA GLY A 13 -45.42 -16.93 -21.59
C GLY A 13 -46.33 -15.70 -21.58
N VAL A 14 -45.73 -14.55 -21.49
CA VAL A 14 -46.33 -13.33 -22.00
C VAL A 14 -45.25 -12.59 -22.77
N VAL A 15 -45.39 -12.64 -24.06
CA VAL A 15 -44.76 -11.76 -25.04
C VAL A 15 -45.44 -10.42 -24.95
N MET A 16 -44.76 -9.35 -24.68
CA MET A 16 -45.18 -8.00 -25.05
C MET A 16 -44.02 -7.28 -25.71
N ALA A 17 -44.11 -7.24 -27.01
CA ALA A 17 -43.38 -6.33 -27.85
C ALA A 17 -44.03 -4.94 -27.76
N ALA A 18 -43.22 -3.95 -27.50
CA ALA A 18 -43.58 -2.56 -27.83
C ALA A 18 -42.32 -1.88 -28.37
N ALA A 19 -42.33 -1.68 -29.66
CA ALA A 19 -41.43 -0.84 -30.41
C ALA A 19 -41.75 0.64 -30.17
N PHE A 20 -40.88 1.49 -30.70
CA PHE A 20 -40.85 2.96 -30.83
C PHE A 20 -40.03 3.65 -29.72
N GLY A 21 -38.90 4.19 -30.12
CA GLY A 21 -38.64 5.49 -30.60
C GLY A 21 -37.13 5.74 -30.83
N CYS A 22 -36.75 5.80 -32.08
CA CYS A 22 -35.57 6.50 -32.53
C CYS A 22 -35.73 8.00 -32.24
N ALA A 23 -34.81 8.55 -31.46
CA ALA A 23 -34.54 9.97 -31.46
C ALA A 23 -33.03 10.13 -31.61
N SER A 24 -32.61 10.27 -32.84
CA SER A 24 -31.33 10.81 -33.27
C SER A 24 -31.27 12.26 -32.81
N ASN A 25 -30.39 12.56 -31.91
CA ASN A 25 -29.99 13.93 -31.62
C ASN A 25 -28.61 14.17 -32.23
N GLU A 26 -28.64 14.63 -33.46
CA GLU A 26 -27.52 15.31 -34.09
C GLU A 26 -27.19 16.57 -33.28
N VAL A 27 -26.13 16.56 -32.54
CA VAL A 27 -25.53 17.79 -32.03
C VAL A 27 -24.53 18.29 -33.05
N VAL A 28 -24.97 19.31 -33.71
CA VAL A 28 -24.27 20.20 -34.60
C VAL A 28 -22.87 20.53 -34.03
N LYS A 29 -21.88 20.14 -34.79
CA LYS A 29 -20.51 20.57 -34.71
C LYS A 29 -20.42 22.06 -35.06
N LYS A 30 -20.29 22.90 -34.07
CA LYS A 30 -19.94 24.30 -34.28
C LYS A 30 -18.43 24.43 -34.04
N GLU A 31 -17.71 24.38 -35.13
CA GLU A 31 -16.34 24.88 -35.20
C GLU A 31 -16.41 26.40 -35.08
N GLU A 32 -15.66 26.94 -34.14
CA GLU A 32 -15.32 28.36 -34.13
C GLU A 32 -13.81 28.52 -34.07
N PRO A 33 -13.25 29.45 -34.88
CA PRO A 33 -11.88 29.40 -35.31
C PRO A 33 -10.89 30.01 -34.34
N LEU A 34 -9.69 29.44 -34.39
CA LEU A 34 -8.46 29.96 -33.82
C LEU A 34 -8.22 31.42 -34.22
N ALA A 35 -8.06 32.29 -33.23
CA ALA A 35 -7.39 33.55 -33.40
C ALA A 35 -6.12 33.57 -32.56
N PRO A 36 -4.99 34.00 -33.11
CA PRO A 36 -3.72 34.08 -32.39
C PRO A 36 -3.60 35.46 -31.71
N VAL A 37 -3.25 35.48 -30.47
CA VAL A 37 -2.80 36.73 -29.82
C VAL A 37 -1.48 36.48 -29.09
N ALA A 38 -0.47 36.91 -29.79
CA ALA A 38 0.63 37.76 -29.38
C ALA A 38 1.08 37.66 -27.90
N GLU A 39 2.26 37.11 -27.78
CA GLU A 39 3.41 37.58 -27.01
C GLU A 39 3.31 39.03 -26.49
N LYS A 40 3.38 39.18 -25.17
CA LYS A 40 4.00 40.35 -24.57
C LYS A 40 4.71 39.95 -23.28
N ALA A 41 6.01 39.97 -23.40
CA ALA A 41 6.94 40.05 -22.30
C ALA A 41 6.79 41.38 -21.54
N GLN A 42 6.83 41.31 -20.22
CA GLN A 42 7.27 42.38 -19.30
C GLN A 42 7.62 41.70 -17.98
N THR A 43 8.86 41.47 -17.75
CA THR A 43 9.92 42.26 -17.13
C THR A 43 9.51 42.93 -15.81
N ALA A 44 10.23 42.48 -14.76
CA ALA A 44 10.70 43.16 -13.57
C ALA A 44 9.69 43.56 -12.47
N ALA A 45 9.86 42.97 -11.32
CA ALA A 45 10.38 43.65 -10.13
C ALA A 45 10.24 42.74 -8.90
N SER A 46 11.36 42.31 -8.38
CA SER A 46 11.55 42.12 -6.94
C SER A 46 11.79 43.53 -6.37
N PRO A 47 11.39 43.88 -5.14
CA PRO A 47 12.09 43.42 -3.96
C PRO A 47 11.32 43.36 -2.63
N ALA A 48 12.04 42.91 -1.64
CA ALA A 48 11.94 43.20 -0.20
C ALA A 48 11.15 42.19 0.64
N ALA A 49 11.84 41.23 1.26
CA ALA A 49 12.46 41.37 2.60
C ALA A 49 11.44 41.53 3.74
N ALA A 50 11.16 40.44 4.39
CA ALA A 50 10.83 40.39 5.81
C ALA A 50 11.47 39.12 6.41
N LYS A 51 12.64 39.30 6.86
CA LYS A 51 13.18 39.18 8.22
C LYS A 51 12.85 37.87 8.93
N ALA A 52 13.88 37.03 8.91
CA ALA A 52 14.08 35.83 9.69
C ALA A 52 13.92 36.06 11.20
N ALA A 53 13.43 35.05 11.86
CA ALA A 53 13.81 34.78 13.25
C ALA A 53 14.45 33.38 13.29
N PRO A 54 15.54 33.21 14.01
CA PRO A 54 16.32 31.96 14.01
C PRO A 54 15.77 31.02 15.07
N ALA A 55 15.38 29.83 14.66
CA ALA A 55 15.22 28.74 15.60
C ALA A 55 16.48 27.86 15.55
N THR A 56 17.29 28.06 16.50
CA THR A 56 18.36 27.21 17.00
C THR A 56 17.87 25.81 17.28
N SER A 57 18.51 24.78 16.73
CA SER A 57 19.38 23.86 17.45
C SER A 57 19.76 22.68 16.55
N PRO A 58 21.03 22.34 16.41
CA PRO A 58 21.43 21.08 15.82
C PRO A 58 21.28 20.00 16.90
N ALA A 59 20.28 19.16 16.76
CA ALA A 59 20.28 17.89 17.49
C ALA A 59 21.42 17.05 16.93
N LYS A 60 22.42 16.85 17.73
CA LYS A 60 23.47 15.86 17.52
C LYS A 60 22.81 14.49 17.45
N ASN A 61 22.61 14.00 16.25
CA ASN A 61 22.38 12.58 16.04
C ASN A 61 23.73 11.88 16.17
N GLY A 62 24.03 11.47 17.39
CA GLY A 62 25.03 10.46 17.65
C GLY A 62 24.59 9.15 16.99
N PRO A 63 25.54 8.27 16.61
CA PRO A 63 25.19 6.98 16.04
C PRO A 63 24.39 6.19 17.05
N VAL A 64 23.10 5.99 16.76
CA VAL A 64 22.25 5.07 17.53
C VAL A 64 22.71 3.67 17.15
N LYS A 65 23.55 3.09 18.01
CA LYS A 65 23.89 1.68 18.02
C LYS A 65 22.58 0.90 18.05
N PRO A 66 22.37 -0.07 17.15
CA PRO A 66 21.19 -0.95 17.24
C PRO A 66 21.16 -1.61 18.61
N PRO A 67 20.03 -1.68 19.31
CA PRO A 67 19.96 -2.41 20.55
C PRO A 67 20.17 -3.90 20.26
N GLU A 68 21.27 -4.39 20.78
CA GLU A 68 21.68 -5.78 20.76
C GLU A 68 20.68 -6.62 21.58
N ALA A 69 20.34 -7.75 21.04
CA ALA A 69 19.44 -8.76 21.52
C ALA A 69 19.49 -9.04 23.03
N ALA A 70 18.36 -9.04 23.65
CA ALA A 70 18.15 -9.78 24.88
C ALA A 70 16.68 -10.23 25.04
N GLY A 71 16.46 -11.52 25.17
CA GLY A 71 15.23 -12.06 25.72
C GLY A 71 14.58 -13.22 24.97
N ALA A 72 14.83 -14.42 25.48
CA ALA A 72 14.40 -15.71 24.93
C ALA A 72 12.87 -15.98 24.90
N ALA A 73 12.05 -15.05 25.37
CA ALA A 73 10.59 -15.26 25.44
C ALA A 73 9.82 -14.81 24.19
N THR A 74 10.42 -14.01 23.30
CA THR A 74 9.79 -13.49 22.07
C THR A 74 10.14 -14.28 20.81
N ALA A 75 11.10 -15.20 20.90
CA ALA A 75 11.56 -16.03 19.78
C ALA A 75 10.43 -16.83 19.08
N PRO A 76 9.47 -17.46 19.77
CA PRO A 76 8.44 -18.25 19.07
C PRO A 76 7.45 -17.42 18.27
N VAL A 77 7.18 -16.16 18.64
CA VAL A 77 6.28 -15.29 17.86
C VAL A 77 7.00 -14.66 16.66
N ALA A 78 8.25 -14.22 16.85
CA ALA A 78 9.06 -13.69 15.76
C ALA A 78 9.28 -14.75 14.67
N ALA A 79 9.42 -16.03 15.05
CA ALA A 79 9.52 -17.14 14.12
C ALA A 79 8.19 -17.51 13.43
N ALA A 80 7.06 -17.02 13.95
CA ALA A 80 5.72 -17.29 13.39
C ALA A 80 5.22 -16.17 12.48
N LEU A 81 5.88 -15.01 12.43
CA LEU A 81 5.51 -13.90 11.55
C LEU A 81 6.26 -14.02 10.22
N GLU A 82 5.49 -14.08 9.16
CA GLU A 82 6.01 -14.23 7.80
C GLU A 82 6.00 -12.89 7.05
N SER A 83 7.01 -12.70 6.18
CA SER A 83 7.11 -11.52 5.31
C SER A 83 6.05 -11.55 4.22
N VAL A 84 5.59 -10.37 3.83
CA VAL A 84 4.62 -10.16 2.75
C VAL A 84 5.30 -9.56 1.54
N TYR A 85 4.99 -10.08 0.35
CA TYR A 85 5.63 -9.69 -0.90
C TYR A 85 4.69 -8.92 -1.82
N PHE A 86 5.29 -8.02 -2.62
CA PHE A 86 4.58 -7.12 -3.52
C PHE A 86 5.05 -7.24 -4.96
N ASP A 87 4.15 -6.96 -5.88
CA ASP A 87 4.49 -6.77 -7.29
C ASP A 87 5.34 -5.52 -7.49
N PHE A 88 5.96 -5.45 -8.67
CA PHE A 88 6.74 -4.28 -9.04
C PHE A 88 5.86 -3.02 -9.03
N ASP A 89 6.37 -1.99 -8.37
CA ASP A 89 5.76 -0.66 -8.26
C ASP A 89 4.33 -0.65 -7.64
N LYS A 90 3.95 -1.72 -6.93
CA LYS A 90 2.66 -1.80 -6.26
C LYS A 90 2.79 -1.78 -4.74
N SER A 91 1.74 -1.27 -4.10
CA SER A 91 1.49 -1.32 -2.65
C SER A 91 0.17 -2.02 -2.29
N ASP A 92 -0.55 -2.51 -3.31
CA ASP A 92 -1.78 -3.28 -3.11
C ASP A 92 -1.47 -4.70 -2.65
N LEU A 93 -2.28 -5.20 -1.73
CA LEU A 93 -2.13 -6.55 -1.20
C LEU A 93 -2.74 -7.58 -2.16
N SER A 94 -1.90 -8.48 -2.65
CA SER A 94 -2.33 -9.65 -3.39
C SER A 94 -3.13 -10.62 -2.50
N GLN A 95 -3.82 -11.60 -3.09
CA GLN A 95 -4.52 -12.63 -2.31
C GLN A 95 -3.54 -13.45 -1.44
N ALA A 96 -2.35 -13.75 -1.94
CA ALA A 96 -1.30 -14.43 -1.18
C ALA A 96 -0.84 -13.58 0.02
N ALA A 97 -0.61 -12.28 -0.20
CA ALA A 97 -0.25 -11.33 0.85
C ALA A 97 -1.31 -11.28 1.96
N ARG A 98 -2.60 -11.24 1.59
CA ARG A 98 -3.71 -11.26 2.56
C ARG A 98 -3.78 -12.54 3.36
N THR A 99 -3.47 -13.68 2.75
CA THR A 99 -3.42 -14.97 3.45
C THR A 99 -2.31 -14.98 4.51
N VAL A 100 -1.12 -14.52 4.16
CA VAL A 100 0.01 -14.38 5.11
C VAL A 100 -0.35 -13.42 6.23
N LEU A 101 -0.93 -12.25 5.92
CA LEU A 101 -1.36 -11.29 6.92
C LEU A 101 -2.44 -11.85 7.87
N ALA A 102 -3.33 -12.71 7.37
CA ALA A 102 -4.31 -13.38 8.23
C ALA A 102 -3.64 -14.35 9.22
N GLN A 103 -2.61 -15.06 8.79
CA GLN A 103 -1.80 -15.94 9.66
C GLN A 103 -1.04 -15.10 10.69
N ASN A 104 -0.39 -14.02 10.27
CA ASN A 104 0.29 -13.09 11.16
C ASN A 104 -0.68 -12.48 12.20
N ALA A 105 -1.89 -12.09 11.79
CA ALA A 105 -2.91 -11.57 12.68
C ALA A 105 -3.35 -12.61 13.73
N ALA A 106 -3.50 -13.88 13.33
CA ALA A 106 -3.83 -14.97 14.26
C ALA A 106 -2.72 -15.17 15.28
N ALA A 107 -1.46 -15.17 14.86
CA ALA A 107 -0.30 -15.27 15.75
C ALA A 107 -0.23 -14.09 16.74
N LEU A 108 -0.50 -12.87 16.27
CA LEU A 108 -0.51 -11.66 17.10
C LEU A 108 -1.67 -11.64 18.09
N LYS A 109 -2.83 -12.17 17.74
CA LYS A 109 -3.99 -12.28 18.64
C LYS A 109 -3.76 -13.31 19.75
N ALA A 110 -3.03 -14.38 19.46
CA ALA A 110 -2.63 -15.35 20.45
C ALA A 110 -1.64 -14.79 21.50
N ARG A 111 -1.00 -13.65 21.22
CA ARG A 111 0.02 -13.00 22.07
C ARG A 111 -0.28 -11.51 22.19
N PRO A 112 -1.19 -11.11 23.09
CA PRO A 112 -1.65 -9.71 23.20
C PRO A 112 -0.56 -8.76 23.72
N ASP A 113 0.47 -9.27 24.37
CA ASP A 113 1.63 -8.54 24.89
C ASP A 113 2.63 -8.09 23.80
N VAL A 114 2.59 -8.71 22.62
CA VAL A 114 3.56 -8.48 21.56
C VAL A 114 3.19 -7.25 20.73
N LYS A 115 4.15 -6.34 20.56
CA LYS A 115 4.11 -5.21 19.61
C LYS A 115 4.99 -5.52 18.42
N VAL A 116 4.60 -5.04 17.25
CA VAL A 116 5.28 -5.33 15.98
C VAL A 116 5.52 -4.05 15.21
N ARG A 117 6.70 -3.94 14.60
CA ARG A 117 7.04 -2.97 13.59
C ARG A 117 6.97 -3.63 12.21
N ILE A 118 6.25 -3.00 11.31
CA ILE A 118 6.13 -3.38 9.91
C ILE A 118 7.17 -2.57 9.14
N GLU A 119 8.10 -3.25 8.50
CA GLU A 119 9.24 -2.66 7.81
C GLU A 119 9.06 -2.79 6.30
N GLY A 120 8.74 -1.68 5.63
CA GLY A 120 8.53 -1.65 4.19
C GLY A 120 9.85 -1.55 3.43
N ASN A 121 10.08 -2.52 2.54
CA ASN A 121 11.27 -2.63 1.71
C ASN A 121 10.92 -2.63 0.22
N CYS A 122 11.85 -2.15 -0.60
CA CYS A 122 11.75 -2.08 -2.04
C CYS A 122 12.96 -2.73 -2.71
N ASP A 123 12.83 -2.98 -4.01
CA ASP A 123 13.99 -3.33 -4.84
C ASP A 123 14.84 -2.07 -5.13
N GLU A 124 16.01 -2.26 -5.74
CA GLU A 124 16.99 -1.19 -5.94
C GLU A 124 16.60 -0.14 -7.00
N ARG A 125 15.60 -0.43 -7.84
CA ARG A 125 15.20 0.43 -8.96
C ARG A 125 14.51 1.69 -8.47
N GLY A 126 14.80 2.82 -9.13
CA GLY A 126 14.25 4.13 -8.77
C GLY A 126 15.10 4.93 -7.77
N SER A 127 14.64 6.14 -7.43
CA SER A 127 15.34 7.00 -6.47
C SER A 127 15.14 6.51 -5.02
N ALA A 128 16.00 6.95 -4.12
CA ALA A 128 15.89 6.60 -2.69
C ALA A 128 14.60 7.16 -2.09
N GLU A 129 14.26 8.40 -2.41
CA GLU A 129 13.07 9.10 -1.93
C GLU A 129 11.79 8.41 -2.41
N TYR A 130 11.76 8.01 -3.69
CA TYR A 130 10.63 7.28 -4.26
C TYR A 130 10.41 5.95 -3.53
N ASN A 131 11.49 5.17 -3.35
CA ASN A 131 11.43 3.88 -2.68
C ASN A 131 11.07 4.00 -1.20
N LEU A 132 11.54 5.06 -0.53
CA LEU A 132 11.16 5.34 0.85
C LEU A 132 9.64 5.56 0.96
N ALA A 133 9.08 6.37 0.07
CA ALA A 133 7.64 6.61 0.01
C ALA A 133 6.85 5.35 -0.40
N LEU A 134 7.38 4.53 -1.33
CA LEU A 134 6.73 3.28 -1.75
C LEU A 134 6.72 2.25 -0.62
N GLY A 135 7.85 2.06 0.08
CA GLY A 135 7.94 1.18 1.23
C GLY A 135 6.99 1.59 2.36
N GLU A 136 6.84 2.91 2.60
CA GLU A 136 5.87 3.41 3.57
C GLU A 136 4.43 3.09 3.17
N ARG A 137 4.06 3.24 1.88
CA ARG A 137 2.72 2.87 1.39
C ARG A 137 2.45 1.39 1.56
N ARG A 138 3.41 0.50 1.25
CA ARG A 138 3.32 -0.95 1.46
C ARG A 138 3.06 -1.29 2.92
N ALA A 139 3.90 -0.82 3.81
CA ALA A 139 3.77 -1.08 5.23
C ALA A 139 2.45 -0.53 5.81
N LYS A 140 1.96 0.62 5.31
CA LYS A 140 0.63 1.14 5.65
C LYS A 140 -0.51 0.26 5.14
N SER A 141 -0.39 -0.32 3.93
CA SER A 141 -1.39 -1.26 3.41
C SER A 141 -1.47 -2.52 4.27
N ALA A 142 -0.33 -3.07 4.67
CA ALA A 142 -0.29 -4.21 5.59
C ALA A 142 -0.86 -3.86 6.98
N LEU A 143 -0.50 -2.70 7.53
CA LEU A 143 -1.05 -2.20 8.79
C LEU A 143 -2.57 -2.08 8.73
N GLN A 144 -3.11 -1.40 7.72
CA GLN A 144 -4.57 -1.23 7.57
C GLN A 144 -5.29 -2.57 7.50
N TYR A 145 -4.74 -3.53 6.78
CA TYR A 145 -5.34 -4.87 6.71
C TYR A 145 -5.30 -5.60 8.06
N LEU A 146 -4.20 -5.52 8.82
CA LEU A 146 -4.12 -6.08 10.18
C LEU A 146 -5.14 -5.44 11.14
N LEU A 147 -5.39 -4.13 11.01
CA LEU A 147 -6.45 -3.44 11.77
C LEU A 147 -7.83 -4.01 11.44
N THR A 148 -8.15 -4.25 10.15
CA THR A 148 -9.43 -4.87 9.76
C THR A 148 -9.58 -6.29 10.29
N LEU A 149 -8.46 -6.98 10.50
CA LEU A 149 -8.43 -8.28 11.14
C LEU A 149 -8.49 -8.22 12.68
N GLY A 150 -8.58 -7.02 13.27
CA GLY A 150 -8.77 -6.81 14.70
C GLY A 150 -7.47 -6.84 15.53
N VAL A 151 -6.31 -6.58 14.93
CA VAL A 151 -5.08 -6.30 15.70
C VAL A 151 -5.10 -4.84 16.13
N PRO A 152 -4.92 -4.51 17.42
CA PRO A 152 -4.99 -3.14 17.92
C PRO A 152 -3.87 -2.24 17.35
N ALA A 153 -4.23 -0.98 17.04
CA ALA A 153 -3.29 -0.01 16.41
C ALA A 153 -2.07 0.28 17.30
N GLU A 154 -2.23 0.33 18.62
CA GLU A 154 -1.16 0.59 19.58
C GLU A 154 -0.08 -0.50 19.63
N ARG A 155 -0.35 -1.61 18.98
CA ARG A 155 0.59 -2.73 18.85
C ARG A 155 1.36 -2.73 17.53
N LEU A 156 1.01 -1.84 16.60
CA LEU A 156 1.55 -1.80 15.26
C LEU A 156 2.29 -0.48 15.02
N ALA A 157 3.51 -0.57 14.55
CA ALA A 157 4.30 0.56 14.09
C ALA A 157 4.72 0.33 12.63
N VAL A 158 4.95 1.40 11.90
CA VAL A 158 5.40 1.35 10.50
C VAL A 158 6.72 2.10 10.36
N ILE A 159 7.64 1.53 9.60
CA ILE A 159 8.83 2.20 9.11
C ILE A 159 9.08 1.79 7.67
N SER A 160 9.67 2.65 6.88
CA SER A 160 10.18 2.32 5.55
C SER A 160 11.69 2.41 5.55
N TYR A 161 12.33 1.43 4.96
CA TYR A 161 13.75 1.46 4.62
C TYR A 161 13.98 1.69 3.13
N GLY A 162 12.89 1.76 2.34
CA GLY A 162 13.02 1.92 0.91
C GLY A 162 13.87 0.79 0.32
N LYS A 163 14.95 1.14 -0.38
CA LYS A 163 15.88 0.18 -0.99
C LYS A 163 17.16 -0.10 -0.17
N GLU A 164 17.25 0.47 1.04
CA GLU A 164 18.48 0.44 1.82
C GLU A 164 18.70 -0.90 2.58
N HIS A 165 17.66 -1.74 2.68
CA HIS A 165 17.71 -3.03 3.38
C HIS A 165 17.36 -4.20 2.46
N PRO A 166 18.19 -4.52 1.46
CA PRO A 166 17.95 -5.66 0.59
C PRO A 166 18.07 -6.98 1.36
N ALA A 167 17.09 -7.88 1.16
CA ALA A 167 17.17 -9.23 1.69
C ALA A 167 18.15 -10.09 0.89
N VAL A 168 18.22 -9.86 -0.42
CA VAL A 168 19.08 -10.58 -1.34
C VAL A 168 19.79 -9.57 -2.23
N PRO A 169 21.12 -9.58 -2.28
CA PRO A 169 21.85 -8.79 -3.24
C PRO A 169 21.63 -9.34 -4.65
N GLY A 170 21.58 -8.46 -5.64
CA GLY A 170 21.43 -8.86 -7.05
C GLY A 170 20.55 -7.88 -7.80
N ASN A 171 20.75 -7.83 -9.13
CA ASN A 171 20.11 -6.93 -10.06
C ASN A 171 19.27 -7.70 -11.10
N ASP A 172 18.66 -8.79 -10.67
CA ASP A 172 17.73 -9.59 -11.45
C ASP A 172 16.36 -9.69 -10.79
N GLU A 173 15.35 -10.14 -11.54
CA GLU A 173 13.97 -10.23 -11.03
C GLU A 173 13.84 -11.19 -9.84
N SER A 174 14.70 -12.21 -9.74
CA SER A 174 14.66 -13.15 -8.63
C SER A 174 15.09 -12.52 -7.30
N ALA A 175 16.07 -11.62 -7.35
CA ALA A 175 16.50 -10.81 -6.21
C ALA A 175 15.49 -9.70 -5.92
N TRP A 176 15.03 -8.98 -6.95
CA TRP A 176 14.06 -7.88 -6.78
C TRP A 176 12.74 -8.35 -6.19
N ALA A 177 12.22 -9.50 -6.62
CA ALA A 177 10.98 -10.06 -6.06
C ALA A 177 11.09 -10.35 -4.56
N LYS A 178 12.28 -10.78 -4.07
CA LYS A 178 12.53 -11.00 -2.66
C LYS A 178 12.75 -9.71 -1.86
N ASN A 179 13.19 -8.66 -2.53
CA ASN A 179 13.43 -7.35 -1.91
C ASN A 179 12.13 -6.52 -1.78
N ARG A 180 11.14 -6.75 -2.65
CA ARG A 180 9.82 -6.09 -2.57
C ARG A 180 8.96 -6.75 -1.49
N ARG A 181 9.23 -6.44 -0.22
CA ARG A 181 8.60 -7.10 0.91
C ARG A 181 8.32 -6.15 2.07
N ASP A 182 7.39 -6.57 2.91
CA ASP A 182 7.25 -6.04 4.26
C ASP A 182 7.66 -7.12 5.27
N ASP A 183 8.55 -6.77 6.17
CA ASP A 183 8.99 -7.62 7.27
C ASP A 183 8.26 -7.23 8.56
N PHE A 184 8.07 -8.20 9.46
CA PHE A 184 7.37 -8.01 10.73
C PHE A 184 8.35 -8.27 11.89
N VAL A 185 8.76 -7.20 12.56
CA VAL A 185 9.77 -7.26 13.63
C VAL A 185 9.10 -7.04 14.97
N VAL A 186 9.27 -8.01 15.88
CA VAL A 186 8.77 -7.91 17.25
C VAL A 186 9.54 -6.85 18.02
N LEU A 187 8.81 -5.88 18.58
CA LEU A 187 9.36 -4.86 19.47
C LEU A 187 9.40 -5.39 20.90
N ARG A 188 10.49 -5.12 21.55
CA ARG A 188 10.74 -5.50 22.94
C ARG A 188 10.51 -4.32 23.87
#